data_0b024fe87aa22fca37de236cf84f7aec
#
_entry.id   0b024fe87aa22fca37de236cf84f7aec
#
_cell.length_a   1.000
_cell.length_b   1.000
_cell.length_c   1.000
_cell.angle_alpha   90.00
_cell.angle_beta   90.00
_cell.angle_gamma   90.00
#
_symmetry.space_group_name_H-M   'P 1'
#
loop_
_entity.id
_entity.type
_entity.pdbx_description
1 polymer ?
#
loop_
_entity_poly.entity_id
_entity_poly.type
_entity_poly.pdbx_seq_one_letter_code
_entity_poly.pdbx_strand_id
1 'polypeptide(L)'
;MKRIIILITASLFALTTYAQTENYEQRYDILVSKLGYDGVGVETLLDNWEKSDSTNSKMLLGRFNYYFTKSQSGQIVSKPTKKYLGMDPLFTLKDSTGTDVFYYQEIQYDDDLYGKAIKAVDKAIGIYPEKLDFRFVKANAYIAYEKHSPDMAIAYLLSIVEESRTRKAWLYGEEQADPKFFSEAMSEYCYSFYSIGTPAAMDAFLVLSEKMTEVDPKNPVFINNIGTYYLVAKQDYKTALKYYTKVLKAYPEDYTAIKNCVILARKQNNEKLEKKYLNLLVEYGNESDKLSAKARLMQLGK
;
A
#
# COMPACT_ATOMS: atom_id res chain seq x y z
N MET A 1 43.18 8.21 44.55
CA MET A 1 42.01 7.30 44.69
C MET A 1 40.68 7.93 44.33
N LYS A 2 40.37 9.21 44.61
CA LYS A 2 39.05 9.84 44.30
C LYS A 2 38.71 9.97 42.79
N ARG A 3 39.70 10.09 41.89
CA ARG A 3 39.46 10.26 40.44
C ARG A 3 39.10 8.94 39.72
N ILE A 4 39.56 7.78 40.22
CA ILE A 4 39.28 6.45 39.63
C ILE A 4 37.86 6.00 39.95
N ILE A 5 37.33 6.36 41.13
CA ILE A 5 35.96 6.01 41.55
C ILE A 5 34.91 6.74 40.69
N ILE A 6 35.15 8.02 40.25
CA ILE A 6 34.23 8.76 39.41
C ILE A 6 34.16 8.21 38.00
N LEU A 7 35.25 7.72 37.46
CA LEU A 7 35.29 7.07 36.12
C LEU A 7 34.59 5.69 36.11
N ILE A 8 34.66 4.93 37.20
CA ILE A 8 33.98 3.64 37.32
C ILE A 8 32.48 3.83 37.48
N THR A 9 32.03 4.86 38.22
CA THR A 9 30.59 5.16 38.38
C THR A 9 29.99 5.69 37.07
N ALA A 10 30.68 6.50 36.29
CA ALA A 10 30.19 7.00 34.99
C ALA A 10 30.10 5.87 33.94
N SER A 11 31.07 4.96 33.93
CA SER A 11 31.04 3.79 33.03
C SER A 11 29.98 2.75 33.43
N LEU A 12 29.70 2.56 34.73
CA LEU A 12 28.62 1.71 35.20
C LEU A 12 27.23 2.31 34.86
N PHE A 13 27.07 3.61 34.92
CA PHE A 13 25.81 4.27 34.55
C PHE A 13 25.54 4.18 33.05
N ALA A 14 26.58 4.35 32.21
CA ALA A 14 26.46 4.17 30.75
C ALA A 14 26.15 2.72 30.36
N LEU A 15 26.75 1.75 31.03
CA LEU A 15 26.49 0.32 30.80
C LEU A 15 25.08 -0.09 31.27
N THR A 16 24.56 0.48 32.35
CA THR A 16 23.20 0.17 32.81
C THR A 16 22.11 0.77 31.90
N THR A 17 22.33 1.95 31.33
CA THR A 17 21.38 2.54 30.37
C THR A 17 21.35 1.77 29.06
N TYR A 18 22.49 1.35 28.52
CA TYR A 18 22.58 0.53 27.31
C TYR A 18 21.92 -0.85 27.51
N ALA A 19 22.23 -1.53 28.61
CA ALA A 19 21.63 -2.82 28.96
C ALA A 19 20.12 -2.72 29.22
N GLN A 20 19.63 -1.57 29.71
CA GLN A 20 18.22 -1.34 29.98
C GLN A 20 17.42 -1.07 28.68
N THR A 21 18.01 -0.38 27.70
CA THR A 21 17.38 -0.15 26.38
C THR A 21 17.28 -1.47 25.60
N GLU A 22 18.33 -2.24 25.56
CA GLU A 22 18.35 -3.60 24.96
C GLU A 22 17.30 -4.53 25.61
N ASN A 23 17.09 -4.41 26.92
CA ASN A 23 16.07 -5.18 27.64
C ASN A 23 14.63 -4.78 27.25
N TYR A 24 14.32 -3.49 27.00
CA TYR A 24 12.98 -3.06 26.59
C TYR A 24 12.62 -3.59 25.21
N GLU A 25 13.52 -3.48 24.25
CA GLU A 25 13.30 -3.96 22.90
C GLU A 25 13.03 -5.47 22.87
N GLN A 26 13.91 -6.26 23.48
CA GLN A 26 13.76 -7.71 23.54
C GLN A 26 12.47 -8.12 24.27
N ARG A 27 12.14 -7.44 25.38
CA ARG A 27 10.90 -7.70 26.13
C ARG A 27 9.66 -7.36 25.30
N TYR A 28 9.72 -6.29 24.53
CA TYR A 28 8.64 -5.90 23.61
C TYR A 28 8.41 -6.98 22.56
N ASP A 29 9.47 -7.45 21.89
CA ASP A 29 9.36 -8.49 20.87
C ASP A 29 8.77 -9.80 21.44
N ILE A 30 9.23 -10.22 22.61
CA ILE A 30 8.70 -11.40 23.28
C ILE A 30 7.22 -11.23 23.64
N LEU A 31 6.86 -10.07 24.17
CA LEU A 31 5.49 -9.81 24.61
C LEU A 31 4.53 -9.75 23.44
N VAL A 32 4.87 -9.00 22.38
CA VAL A 32 4.07 -8.89 21.16
C VAL A 32 3.95 -10.20 20.41
N SER A 33 5.02 -10.98 20.33
CA SER A 33 4.98 -12.31 19.67
C SER A 33 4.04 -13.31 20.36
N LYS A 34 3.81 -13.15 21.66
CA LYS A 34 2.95 -14.05 22.46
C LYS A 34 1.51 -13.56 22.58
N LEU A 35 1.29 -12.25 22.68
CA LEU A 35 0.01 -11.65 23.07
C LEU A 35 -0.57 -10.68 22.03
N GLY A 36 0.16 -10.39 20.94
CA GLY A 36 -0.22 -9.36 19.97
C GLY A 36 0.18 -7.95 20.41
N TYR A 37 0.01 -6.99 19.50
CA TYR A 37 0.39 -5.60 19.73
C TYR A 37 -0.40 -4.91 20.84
N ASP A 38 -1.65 -5.30 21.06
CA ASP A 38 -2.55 -4.77 22.09
C ASP A 38 -2.62 -5.63 23.36
N GLY A 39 -1.71 -6.62 23.47
CA GLY A 39 -1.65 -7.57 24.56
C GLY A 39 -1.43 -6.92 25.95
N VAL A 40 -1.85 -7.64 26.99
CA VAL A 40 -1.70 -7.19 28.37
C VAL A 40 -0.24 -6.90 28.72
N GLY A 41 0.02 -5.71 29.26
CA GLY A 41 1.36 -5.25 29.65
C GLY A 41 2.16 -4.55 28.56
N VAL A 42 1.74 -4.59 27.28
CA VAL A 42 2.40 -3.87 26.18
C VAL A 42 2.41 -2.36 26.42
N GLU A 43 1.28 -1.77 26.82
CA GLU A 43 1.19 -0.33 27.09
C GLU A 43 2.15 0.10 28.22
N THR A 44 2.14 -0.64 29.34
CA THR A 44 3.03 -0.35 30.47
C THR A 44 4.52 -0.48 30.08
N LEU A 45 4.85 -1.47 29.26
CA LEU A 45 6.22 -1.63 28.76
C LEU A 45 6.63 -0.46 27.87
N LEU A 46 5.77 -0.03 26.96
CA LEU A 46 5.99 1.13 26.09
C LEU A 46 6.10 2.43 26.89
N ASP A 47 5.29 2.61 27.96
CA ASP A 47 5.36 3.78 28.82
C ASP A 47 6.70 3.90 29.57
N ASN A 48 7.22 2.76 30.03
CA ASN A 48 8.51 2.71 30.70
C ASN A 48 9.67 2.91 29.71
N TRP A 49 9.54 2.34 28.51
CA TRP A 49 10.53 2.51 27.43
C TRP A 49 10.60 3.97 26.98
N GLU A 50 9.44 4.62 26.77
CA GLU A 50 9.37 6.03 26.39
C GLU A 50 9.99 6.97 27.42
N LYS A 51 9.85 6.67 28.74
CA LYS A 51 10.53 7.41 29.79
C LYS A 51 12.05 7.24 29.76
N SER A 52 12.52 6.08 29.32
CA SER A 52 13.96 5.77 29.19
C SER A 52 14.55 6.36 27.91
N ASP A 53 13.84 6.24 26.78
CA ASP A 53 14.25 6.74 25.46
C ASP A 53 13.01 7.11 24.64
N SER A 54 12.62 8.37 24.72
CA SER A 54 11.42 8.91 24.05
C SER A 54 11.56 9.06 22.53
N THR A 55 12.76 8.83 22.01
CA THR A 55 13.09 8.97 20.57
C THR A 55 13.32 7.62 19.89
N ASN A 56 13.34 6.53 20.61
CA ASN A 56 13.58 5.21 20.04
C ASN A 56 12.58 4.87 18.93
N SER A 57 13.09 4.60 17.72
CA SER A 57 12.27 4.40 16.52
C SER A 57 11.32 3.19 16.65
N LYS A 58 11.80 2.10 17.25
CA LYS A 58 11.01 0.87 17.46
C LYS A 58 9.94 1.06 18.54
N MET A 59 10.25 1.80 19.60
CA MET A 59 9.27 2.17 20.62
C MET A 59 8.15 3.03 20.04
N LEU A 60 8.50 4.01 19.20
CA LEU A 60 7.51 4.88 18.54
C LEU A 60 6.59 4.09 17.61
N LEU A 61 7.14 3.18 16.82
CA LEU A 61 6.36 2.26 15.98
C LEU A 61 5.50 1.32 16.84
N GLY A 62 6.06 0.81 17.94
CA GLY A 62 5.34 -0.02 18.90
C GLY A 62 4.13 0.70 19.51
N ARG A 63 4.28 1.99 19.82
CA ARG A 63 3.19 2.83 20.33
C ARG A 63 2.07 3.01 19.31
N PHE A 64 2.42 3.23 18.03
CA PHE A 64 1.47 3.25 16.95
C PHE A 64 0.73 1.90 16.85
N ASN A 65 1.47 0.79 16.75
CA ASN A 65 0.89 -0.54 16.59
C ASN A 65 -0.05 -0.91 17.74
N TYR A 66 0.32 -0.56 18.99
CA TYR A 66 -0.53 -0.78 20.15
C TYR A 66 -1.90 -0.10 20.00
N TYR A 67 -1.91 1.21 19.76
CA TYR A 67 -3.16 1.95 19.66
C TYR A 67 -3.95 1.60 18.38
N PHE A 68 -3.25 1.39 17.27
CA PHE A 68 -3.90 1.02 16.01
C PHE A 68 -4.59 -0.35 16.11
N THR A 69 -3.92 -1.36 16.67
CA THR A 69 -4.54 -2.69 16.88
C THR A 69 -5.69 -2.60 17.87
N LYS A 70 -5.49 -1.90 18.99
CA LYS A 70 -6.49 -1.76 20.04
C LYS A 70 -7.74 -0.97 19.58
N SER A 71 -7.60 -0.11 18.57
CA SER A 71 -8.73 0.63 18.01
C SER A 71 -9.66 -0.25 17.17
N GLN A 72 -9.23 -1.45 16.75
CA GLN A 72 -9.93 -2.30 15.81
C GLN A 72 -10.89 -3.24 16.49
N SER A 73 -12.10 -3.34 15.95
CA SER A 73 -13.05 -4.39 16.26
C SER A 73 -13.61 -4.98 14.97
N GLY A 74 -13.59 -6.30 14.85
CA GLY A 74 -14.11 -7.01 13.68
C GLY A 74 -15.59 -7.32 13.82
N GLN A 75 -16.35 -7.07 12.75
CA GLN A 75 -17.73 -7.55 12.63
C GLN A 75 -17.93 -8.28 11.29
N ILE A 76 -18.87 -9.23 11.27
CA ILE A 76 -19.27 -9.88 10.02
C ILE A 76 -20.46 -9.13 9.44
N VAL A 77 -20.33 -8.70 8.19
CA VAL A 77 -21.36 -7.99 7.44
C VAL A 77 -21.72 -8.77 6.18
N SER A 78 -22.99 -8.71 5.77
CA SER A 78 -23.44 -9.28 4.51
C SER A 78 -23.50 -8.23 3.41
N LYS A 79 -23.11 -8.60 2.20
CA LYS A 79 -23.18 -7.75 1.00
C LYS A 79 -23.77 -8.56 -0.17
N PRO A 80 -24.46 -7.90 -1.12
CA PRO A 80 -25.01 -8.58 -2.29
C PRO A 80 -23.99 -8.87 -3.38
N THR A 81 -22.76 -8.36 -3.27
CA THR A 81 -21.71 -8.45 -4.30
C THR A 81 -20.60 -9.39 -3.87
N LYS A 82 -20.07 -10.19 -4.84
CA LYS A 82 -18.95 -11.13 -4.64
C LYS A 82 -17.61 -10.45 -4.37
N LYS A 83 -17.49 -9.15 -4.64
CA LYS A 83 -16.31 -8.33 -4.30
C LYS A 83 -16.77 -7.12 -3.49
N TYR A 84 -16.11 -6.87 -2.38
CA TYR A 84 -16.36 -5.73 -1.52
C TYR A 84 -15.03 -5.09 -1.10
N LEU A 85 -14.80 -3.86 -1.53
CA LEU A 85 -13.54 -3.11 -1.30
C LEU A 85 -12.29 -3.93 -1.66
N GLY A 86 -12.32 -4.63 -2.78
CA GLY A 86 -11.23 -5.48 -3.25
C GLY A 86 -11.12 -6.84 -2.57
N MET A 87 -11.88 -7.08 -1.50
CA MET A 87 -11.85 -8.34 -0.75
C MET A 87 -12.76 -9.40 -1.35
N ASP A 88 -12.35 -10.66 -1.21
CA ASP A 88 -13.22 -11.82 -1.39
C ASP A 88 -14.04 -12.11 -0.13
N PRO A 89 -15.23 -12.72 -0.23
CA PRO A 89 -16.02 -13.04 0.94
C PRO A 89 -15.35 -14.12 1.80
N LEU A 90 -15.54 -14.05 3.12
CA LEU A 90 -15.15 -15.11 4.05
C LEU A 90 -15.90 -16.41 3.75
N PHE A 91 -17.20 -16.28 3.48
CA PHE A 91 -18.07 -17.38 3.08
C PHE A 91 -19.30 -16.85 2.33
N THR A 92 -19.98 -17.74 1.63
CA THR A 92 -21.20 -17.45 0.88
C THR A 92 -22.33 -18.37 1.38
N LEU A 93 -23.49 -17.82 1.68
CA LEU A 93 -24.69 -18.57 2.02
C LEU A 93 -25.81 -18.23 1.03
N LYS A 94 -26.82 -19.10 0.94
CA LYS A 94 -28.05 -18.80 0.21
C LYS A 94 -29.11 -18.25 1.16
N ASP A 95 -29.81 -17.22 0.71
CA ASP A 95 -30.99 -16.73 1.42
C ASP A 95 -32.20 -17.62 1.18
N SER A 96 -33.37 -17.24 1.73
CA SER A 96 -34.62 -17.96 1.58
C SER A 96 -35.13 -18.05 0.14
N THR A 97 -34.65 -17.24 -0.77
CA THR A 97 -34.96 -17.24 -2.22
C THR A 97 -33.99 -18.07 -3.04
N GLY A 98 -32.91 -18.59 -2.42
CA GLY A 98 -31.82 -19.30 -3.11
C GLY A 98 -30.74 -18.39 -3.70
N THR A 99 -30.80 -17.07 -3.43
CA THR A 99 -29.82 -16.08 -3.89
C THR A 99 -28.56 -16.12 -3.03
N ASP A 100 -27.37 -16.00 -3.66
CA ASP A 100 -26.10 -15.96 -2.94
C ASP A 100 -25.96 -14.64 -2.17
N VAL A 101 -25.62 -14.77 -0.87
CA VAL A 101 -25.30 -13.67 0.04
C VAL A 101 -23.86 -13.85 0.50
N PHE A 102 -23.05 -12.82 0.34
CA PHE A 102 -21.61 -12.85 0.60
C PHE A 102 -21.31 -12.18 1.94
N TYR A 103 -20.50 -12.84 2.77
CA TYR A 103 -20.16 -12.38 4.12
C TYR A 103 -18.70 -11.96 4.20
N TYR A 104 -18.46 -10.79 4.77
CA TYR A 104 -17.14 -10.15 4.87
C TYR A 104 -16.81 -9.81 6.31
N GLN A 105 -15.55 -9.85 6.67
CA GLN A 105 -15.05 -9.22 7.89
C GLN A 105 -14.86 -7.73 7.63
N GLU A 106 -15.58 -6.91 8.37
CA GLU A 106 -15.42 -5.44 8.33
C GLU A 106 -14.82 -4.98 9.66
N ILE A 107 -13.74 -4.21 9.58
CA ILE A 107 -13.09 -3.63 10.76
C ILE A 107 -13.76 -2.29 11.08
N GLN A 108 -14.18 -2.11 12.33
CA GLN A 108 -14.60 -0.84 12.89
C GLN A 108 -13.46 -0.27 13.74
N TYR A 109 -13.34 1.04 13.80
CA TYR A 109 -12.31 1.72 14.56
C TYR A 109 -12.92 2.55 15.68
N ASP A 110 -12.32 2.50 16.86
CA ASP A 110 -12.53 3.46 17.92
C ASP A 110 -11.73 4.72 17.58
N ASP A 111 -12.42 5.84 17.37
CA ASP A 111 -11.82 7.09 16.86
C ASP A 111 -10.78 7.69 17.81
N ASP A 112 -10.97 7.56 19.14
CA ASP A 112 -10.04 8.08 20.14
C ASP A 112 -8.73 7.28 20.13
N LEU A 113 -8.81 5.96 20.09
CA LEU A 113 -7.65 5.08 20.02
C LEU A 113 -6.94 5.20 18.66
N TYR A 114 -7.70 5.28 17.57
CA TYR A 114 -7.14 5.54 16.24
C TYR A 114 -6.41 6.88 16.20
N GLY A 115 -7.02 7.94 16.76
CA GLY A 115 -6.38 9.26 16.88
C GLY A 115 -5.09 9.22 17.68
N LYS A 116 -5.00 8.39 18.75
CA LYS A 116 -3.75 8.18 19.50
C LYS A 116 -2.69 7.47 18.65
N ALA A 117 -3.08 6.49 17.83
CA ALA A 117 -2.16 5.83 16.90
C ALA A 117 -1.58 6.84 15.90
N ILE A 118 -2.42 7.67 15.27
CA ILE A 118 -1.96 8.70 14.33
C ILE A 118 -1.02 9.70 14.99
N LYS A 119 -1.32 10.16 16.21
CA LYS A 119 -0.42 11.05 16.97
C LYS A 119 0.94 10.39 17.26
N ALA A 120 0.96 9.09 17.53
CA ALA A 120 2.22 8.37 17.80
C ALA A 120 3.09 8.29 16.53
N VAL A 121 2.51 7.97 15.38
CA VAL A 121 3.27 7.94 14.13
C VAL A 121 3.66 9.34 13.66
N ASP A 122 2.85 10.37 13.92
CA ASP A 122 3.22 11.77 13.63
C ASP A 122 4.42 12.24 14.46
N LYS A 123 4.50 11.84 15.74
CA LYS A 123 5.68 12.07 16.57
C LYS A 123 6.91 11.40 15.96
N ALA A 124 6.78 10.15 15.49
CA ALA A 124 7.87 9.43 14.84
C ALA A 124 8.33 10.10 13.53
N ILE A 125 7.41 10.55 12.69
CA ILE A 125 7.71 11.29 11.45
C ILE A 125 8.38 12.64 11.76
N GLY A 126 7.97 13.31 12.84
CA GLY A 126 8.60 14.57 13.27
C GLY A 126 10.05 14.39 13.71
N ILE A 127 10.40 13.26 14.33
CA ILE A 127 11.77 12.93 14.77
C ILE A 127 12.61 12.37 13.60
N TYR A 128 12.01 11.54 12.75
CA TYR A 128 12.65 10.83 11.64
C TYR A 128 11.96 11.15 10.31
N PRO A 129 12.02 12.39 9.82
CA PRO A 129 11.26 12.81 8.65
C PRO A 129 11.71 12.13 7.36
N GLU A 130 12.91 11.55 7.33
CA GLU A 130 13.46 10.81 6.18
C GLU A 130 13.03 9.34 6.13
N LYS A 131 12.48 8.78 7.21
CA LYS A 131 12.09 7.36 7.26
C LYS A 131 10.74 7.11 6.59
N LEU A 132 10.75 6.34 5.50
CA LEU A 132 9.55 5.93 4.78
C LEU A 132 8.67 4.95 5.58
N ASP A 133 9.27 4.17 6.47
CA ASP A 133 8.53 3.21 7.31
C ASP A 133 7.35 3.88 8.03
N PHE A 134 7.61 4.98 8.72
CA PHE A 134 6.57 5.70 9.47
C PHE A 134 5.54 6.34 8.54
N ARG A 135 6.00 6.83 7.38
CA ARG A 135 5.11 7.44 6.38
C ARG A 135 4.17 6.42 5.76
N PHE A 136 4.69 5.24 5.41
CA PHE A 136 3.89 4.16 4.86
C PHE A 136 2.93 3.56 5.89
N VAL A 137 3.37 3.41 7.13
CA VAL A 137 2.49 3.01 8.23
C VAL A 137 1.30 3.96 8.38
N LYS A 138 1.54 5.28 8.32
CA LYS A 138 0.47 6.29 8.38
C LYS A 138 -0.44 6.23 7.15
N ALA A 139 0.10 6.11 5.94
CA ALA A 139 -0.69 5.99 4.71
C ALA A 139 -1.59 4.75 4.75
N ASN A 140 -1.04 3.61 5.19
CA ASN A 140 -1.79 2.36 5.34
C ASN A 140 -2.91 2.48 6.39
N ALA A 141 -2.64 3.18 7.50
CA ALA A 141 -3.66 3.44 8.52
C ALA A 141 -4.82 4.28 7.96
N TYR A 142 -4.53 5.31 7.16
CA TYR A 142 -5.56 6.10 6.49
C TYR A 142 -6.40 5.26 5.53
N ILE A 143 -5.77 4.47 4.64
CA ILE A 143 -6.49 3.58 3.71
C ILE A 143 -7.41 2.62 4.48
N ALA A 144 -6.91 2.03 5.56
CA ALA A 144 -7.67 1.07 6.36
C ALA A 144 -8.86 1.71 7.08
N TYR A 145 -8.70 2.93 7.57
CA TYR A 145 -9.74 3.68 8.28
C TYR A 145 -10.83 4.20 7.35
N GLU A 146 -10.43 4.82 6.23
CA GLU A 146 -11.34 5.50 5.28
C GLU A 146 -12.16 4.53 4.43
N LYS A 147 -11.65 3.33 4.18
CA LYS A 147 -12.32 2.25 3.43
C LYS A 147 -12.79 2.65 2.02
N HIS A 148 -13.93 3.35 1.94
CA HIS A 148 -14.62 3.66 0.68
C HIS A 148 -14.09 4.89 -0.05
N SER A 149 -13.59 5.89 0.68
CA SER A 149 -13.18 7.20 0.16
C SER A 149 -11.83 7.59 0.74
N PRO A 150 -10.72 7.23 0.09
CA PRO A 150 -9.37 7.37 0.64
C PRO A 150 -8.83 8.81 0.54
N ASP A 151 -9.59 9.80 1.02
CA ASP A 151 -9.30 11.22 0.86
C ASP A 151 -8.06 11.67 1.66
N MET A 152 -7.93 11.23 2.94
CA MET A 152 -6.74 11.50 3.74
C MET A 152 -5.53 10.74 3.20
N ALA A 153 -5.73 9.48 2.80
CA ALA A 153 -4.68 8.64 2.26
C ALA A 153 -4.07 9.24 1.00
N ILE A 154 -4.90 9.64 0.02
CA ILE A 154 -4.39 10.23 -1.23
C ILE A 154 -3.74 11.58 -0.98
N ALA A 155 -4.34 12.46 -0.17
CA ALA A 155 -3.75 13.75 0.16
C ALA A 155 -2.37 13.58 0.82
N TYR A 156 -2.24 12.63 1.73
CA TYR A 156 -0.98 12.34 2.41
C TYR A 156 0.07 11.74 1.46
N LEU A 157 -0.30 10.79 0.60
CA LEU A 157 0.61 10.21 -0.40
C LEU A 157 1.12 11.27 -1.38
N LEU A 158 0.25 12.16 -1.85
CA LEU A 158 0.66 13.28 -2.71
C LEU A 158 1.68 14.19 -2.01
N SER A 159 1.54 14.43 -0.71
CA SER A 159 2.52 15.20 0.04
C SER A 159 3.89 14.52 0.11
N ILE A 160 3.92 13.19 0.25
CA ILE A 160 5.18 12.42 0.22
C ILE A 160 5.83 12.46 -1.17
N VAL A 161 5.01 12.33 -2.23
CA VAL A 161 5.51 12.43 -3.61
C VAL A 161 6.08 13.82 -3.88
N GLU A 162 5.42 14.89 -3.42
CA GLU A 162 5.96 16.25 -3.59
C GLU A 162 7.25 16.44 -2.79
N GLU A 163 7.32 15.97 -1.55
CA GLU A 163 8.54 16.02 -0.74
C GLU A 163 9.69 15.24 -1.38
N SER A 164 9.41 14.13 -2.07
CA SER A 164 10.43 13.32 -2.75
C SER A 164 11.18 14.09 -3.86
N ARG A 165 10.59 15.15 -4.40
CA ARG A 165 11.21 15.99 -5.44
C ARG A 165 12.40 16.81 -4.92
N THR A 166 12.37 17.14 -3.64
CA THR A 166 13.40 18.00 -3.01
C THR A 166 14.30 17.24 -2.04
N ARG A 167 13.84 16.10 -1.54
CA ARG A 167 14.59 15.27 -0.61
C ARG A 167 15.69 14.50 -1.34
N LYS A 168 16.90 14.56 -0.81
CA LYS A 168 18.09 13.91 -1.42
C LYS A 168 18.04 12.38 -1.32
N ALA A 169 17.51 11.84 -0.21
CA ALA A 169 17.40 10.42 0.03
C ALA A 169 16.30 10.11 1.03
N TRP A 170 15.67 8.97 0.86
CA TRP A 170 14.80 8.34 1.85
C TRP A 170 15.53 7.21 2.55
N LEU A 171 15.15 6.91 3.78
CA LEU A 171 15.54 5.70 4.49
C LEU A 171 14.35 4.74 4.53
N TYR A 172 14.65 3.43 4.48
CA TYR A 172 13.70 2.37 4.78
C TYR A 172 14.38 1.38 5.73
N GLY A 173 13.83 1.19 6.91
CA GLY A 173 14.60 0.62 8.02
C GLY A 173 15.76 1.54 8.41
N GLU A 174 16.95 1.00 8.41
CA GLU A 174 18.20 1.73 8.69
C GLU A 174 19.02 2.00 7.42
N GLU A 175 18.52 1.61 6.24
CA GLU A 175 19.25 1.71 4.97
C GLU A 175 18.68 2.80 4.08
N GLN A 176 19.51 3.33 3.19
CA GLN A 176 19.04 4.25 2.15
C GLN A 176 18.17 3.48 1.16
N ALA A 177 16.93 3.97 0.98
CA ALA A 177 16.00 3.40 0.01
C ALA A 177 16.49 3.67 -1.43
N ASP A 178 16.46 2.64 -2.26
CA ASP A 178 16.68 2.78 -3.71
C ASP A 178 15.59 3.71 -4.29
N PRO A 179 15.94 4.66 -5.18
CA PRO A 179 14.95 5.46 -5.89
C PRO A 179 13.83 4.65 -6.56
N LYS A 180 14.15 3.46 -7.06
CA LYS A 180 13.19 2.52 -7.63
C LYS A 180 12.19 2.01 -6.59
N PHE A 181 12.65 1.74 -5.36
CA PHE A 181 11.79 1.32 -4.26
C PHE A 181 10.65 2.31 -3.98
N PHE A 182 10.93 3.62 -4.05
CA PHE A 182 9.88 4.63 -3.87
C PHE A 182 8.81 4.55 -4.96
N SER A 183 9.22 4.43 -6.24
CA SER A 183 8.28 4.26 -7.36
C SER A 183 7.47 2.96 -7.24
N GLU A 184 8.11 1.87 -6.84
CA GLU A 184 7.44 0.57 -6.60
C GLU A 184 6.41 0.68 -5.46
N ALA A 185 6.75 1.31 -4.33
CA ALA A 185 5.82 1.54 -3.23
C ALA A 185 4.61 2.39 -3.66
N MET A 186 4.82 3.44 -4.46
CA MET A 186 3.71 4.25 -4.99
C MET A 186 2.83 3.44 -5.96
N SER A 187 3.42 2.51 -6.73
CA SER A 187 2.69 1.59 -7.60
C SER A 187 1.77 0.66 -6.78
N GLU A 188 2.23 0.15 -5.63
CA GLU A 188 1.42 -0.65 -4.73
C GLU A 188 0.24 0.14 -4.13
N TYR A 189 0.43 1.42 -3.81
CA TYR A 189 -0.67 2.29 -3.41
C TYR A 189 -1.68 2.52 -4.54
N CYS A 190 -1.22 2.72 -5.76
CA CYS A 190 -2.10 2.77 -6.93
C CYS A 190 -2.91 1.46 -7.05
N TYR A 191 -2.26 0.31 -6.91
CA TYR A 191 -2.95 -0.99 -6.94
C TYR A 191 -3.97 -1.15 -5.81
N SER A 192 -3.66 -0.67 -4.61
CA SER A 192 -4.58 -0.67 -3.47
C SER A 192 -5.84 0.12 -3.77
N PHE A 193 -5.73 1.34 -4.30
CA PHE A 193 -6.88 2.15 -4.70
C PHE A 193 -7.69 1.51 -5.84
N TYR A 194 -7.01 0.98 -6.86
CA TYR A 194 -7.67 0.24 -7.94
C TYR A 194 -8.46 -0.97 -7.40
N SER A 195 -7.90 -1.70 -6.43
CA SER A 195 -8.52 -2.88 -5.84
C SER A 195 -9.75 -2.54 -5.01
N ILE A 196 -9.75 -1.43 -4.27
CA ILE A 196 -10.92 -0.90 -3.55
C ILE A 196 -12.08 -0.66 -4.54
N GLY A 197 -11.81 -0.06 -5.68
CA GLY A 197 -12.71 0.01 -6.84
C GLY A 197 -13.93 0.92 -6.66
N THR A 198 -14.05 1.69 -5.57
CA THR A 198 -15.08 2.72 -5.44
C THR A 198 -14.76 3.91 -6.38
N PRO A 199 -15.74 4.74 -6.76
CA PRO A 199 -15.47 5.93 -7.57
C PRO A 199 -14.36 6.80 -6.98
N ALA A 200 -14.41 7.10 -5.68
CA ALA A 200 -13.39 7.91 -5.00
C ALA A 200 -12.00 7.23 -5.01
N ALA A 201 -11.93 5.92 -4.79
CA ALA A 201 -10.67 5.18 -4.86
C ALA A 201 -10.11 5.13 -6.29
N MET A 202 -10.98 5.02 -7.31
CA MET A 202 -10.55 5.11 -8.71
C MET A 202 -10.02 6.51 -9.06
N ASP A 203 -10.62 7.57 -8.54
CA ASP A 203 -10.10 8.93 -8.72
C ASP A 203 -8.75 9.10 -7.99
N ALA A 204 -8.58 8.54 -6.79
CA ALA A 204 -7.30 8.51 -6.08
C ALA A 204 -6.22 7.72 -6.87
N PHE A 205 -6.59 6.59 -7.47
CA PHE A 205 -5.72 5.82 -8.36
C PHE A 205 -5.21 6.65 -9.54
N LEU A 206 -6.10 7.43 -10.19
CA LEU A 206 -5.71 8.33 -11.28
C LEU A 206 -4.77 9.41 -10.78
N VAL A 207 -5.17 10.16 -9.74
CA VAL A 207 -4.44 11.33 -9.24
C VAL A 207 -3.02 10.96 -8.79
N LEU A 208 -2.86 9.82 -8.06
CA LEU A 208 -1.53 9.34 -7.68
C LEU A 208 -0.70 8.93 -8.91
N SER A 209 -1.32 8.25 -9.88
CA SER A 209 -0.62 7.85 -11.12
C SER A 209 -0.17 9.06 -11.94
N GLU A 210 -1.01 10.09 -12.07
CA GLU A 210 -0.66 11.33 -12.75
C GLU A 210 0.50 12.04 -12.05
N LYS A 211 0.43 12.17 -10.72
CA LYS A 211 1.48 12.78 -9.92
C LYS A 211 2.81 12.03 -10.04
N MET A 212 2.77 10.71 -10.07
CA MET A 212 3.98 9.90 -10.27
C MET A 212 4.55 10.03 -11.68
N THR A 213 3.74 10.28 -12.72
CA THR A 213 4.30 10.57 -14.06
C THR A 213 5.07 11.90 -14.13
N GLU A 214 4.88 12.82 -13.18
CA GLU A 214 5.68 14.04 -13.07
C GLU A 214 7.06 13.76 -12.44
N VAL A 215 7.15 12.79 -11.53
CA VAL A 215 8.38 12.46 -10.79
C VAL A 215 9.18 11.37 -11.50
N ASP A 216 8.50 10.38 -12.07
CA ASP A 216 9.09 9.26 -12.79
C ASP A 216 8.45 9.10 -14.18
N PRO A 217 8.71 10.04 -15.12
CA PRO A 217 8.01 10.15 -16.41
C PRO A 217 8.29 9.01 -17.38
N LYS A 218 9.33 8.20 -17.12
CA LYS A 218 9.69 7.04 -17.94
C LYS A 218 9.07 5.73 -17.45
N ASN A 219 8.50 5.73 -16.26
CA ASN A 219 7.93 4.51 -15.69
C ASN A 219 6.62 4.12 -16.40
N PRO A 220 6.57 2.99 -17.11
CA PRO A 220 5.39 2.58 -17.87
C PRO A 220 4.19 2.27 -16.97
N VAL A 221 4.42 1.89 -15.71
CA VAL A 221 3.35 1.50 -14.78
C VAL A 221 2.33 2.62 -14.59
N PHE A 222 2.80 3.84 -14.27
CA PHE A 222 1.90 4.96 -14.01
C PHE A 222 1.18 5.43 -15.27
N ILE A 223 1.83 5.35 -16.44
CA ILE A 223 1.20 5.67 -17.72
C ILE A 223 0.11 4.62 -18.06
N ASN A 224 0.39 3.34 -17.82
CA ASN A 224 -0.60 2.25 -17.96
C ASN A 224 -1.78 2.43 -17.00
N ASN A 225 -1.52 2.84 -15.76
CA ASN A 225 -2.55 3.10 -14.76
C ASN A 225 -3.54 4.18 -15.23
N ILE A 226 -3.04 5.29 -15.78
CA ILE A 226 -3.90 6.33 -16.36
C ILE A 226 -4.77 5.76 -17.50
N GLY A 227 -4.17 4.96 -18.40
CA GLY A 227 -4.92 4.25 -19.44
C GLY A 227 -5.99 3.33 -18.87
N THR A 228 -5.67 2.63 -17.78
CA THR A 228 -6.60 1.71 -17.09
C THR A 228 -7.78 2.46 -16.46
N TYR A 229 -7.54 3.61 -15.86
CA TYR A 229 -8.63 4.46 -15.36
C TYR A 229 -9.62 4.83 -16.46
N TYR A 230 -9.13 5.31 -17.61
CA TYR A 230 -9.99 5.63 -18.74
C TYR A 230 -10.70 4.41 -19.34
N LEU A 231 -10.06 3.25 -19.34
CA LEU A 231 -10.65 1.99 -19.80
C LEU A 231 -11.79 1.52 -18.89
N VAL A 232 -11.57 1.55 -17.58
CA VAL A 232 -12.46 0.91 -16.60
C VAL A 232 -13.48 1.86 -16.01
N ALA A 233 -13.02 3.02 -15.51
CA ALA A 233 -13.88 3.96 -14.79
C ALA A 233 -14.66 4.89 -15.75
N LYS A 234 -14.02 5.37 -16.82
CA LYS A 234 -14.64 6.31 -17.76
C LYS A 234 -15.18 5.65 -19.03
N GLN A 235 -14.75 4.44 -19.35
CA GLN A 235 -15.06 3.75 -20.62
C GLN A 235 -14.71 4.60 -21.85
N ASP A 236 -13.75 5.51 -21.70
CA ASP A 236 -13.19 6.30 -22.79
C ASP A 236 -12.04 5.52 -23.45
N TYR A 237 -12.42 4.64 -24.35
CA TYR A 237 -11.49 3.74 -25.03
C TYR A 237 -10.48 4.49 -25.91
N LYS A 238 -10.84 5.65 -26.44
CA LYS A 238 -9.95 6.47 -27.26
C LYS A 238 -8.79 7.01 -26.41
N THR A 239 -9.11 7.59 -25.27
CA THR A 239 -8.11 8.10 -24.33
C THR A 239 -7.28 6.97 -23.73
N ALA A 240 -7.90 5.86 -23.33
CA ALA A 240 -7.21 4.68 -22.85
C ALA A 240 -6.15 4.16 -23.86
N LEU A 241 -6.56 4.01 -25.13
CA LEU A 241 -5.67 3.56 -26.21
C LEU A 241 -4.49 4.50 -26.43
N LYS A 242 -4.71 5.83 -26.29
CA LYS A 242 -3.63 6.81 -26.40
C LYS A 242 -2.54 6.60 -25.35
N TYR A 243 -2.91 6.31 -24.09
CA TYR A 243 -1.94 6.04 -23.02
C TYR A 243 -1.21 4.71 -23.24
N TYR A 244 -1.91 3.63 -23.56
CA TYR A 244 -1.27 2.35 -23.84
C TYR A 244 -0.34 2.40 -25.06
N THR A 245 -0.74 3.09 -26.12
CA THR A 245 0.13 3.25 -27.30
C THR A 245 1.34 4.15 -27.00
N LYS A 246 1.23 5.10 -26.06
CA LYS A 246 2.38 5.87 -25.56
C LYS A 246 3.38 4.94 -24.87
N VAL A 247 2.92 3.99 -24.03
CA VAL A 247 3.79 2.99 -23.41
C VAL A 247 4.43 2.09 -24.47
N LEU A 248 3.64 1.51 -25.36
CA LEU A 248 4.15 0.58 -26.39
C LEU A 248 5.10 1.24 -27.41
N LYS A 249 5.08 2.56 -27.52
CA LYS A 249 6.04 3.29 -28.35
C LYS A 249 7.45 3.32 -27.74
N ALA A 250 7.52 3.36 -26.40
CA ALA A 250 8.78 3.35 -25.66
C ALA A 250 9.22 1.93 -25.25
N TYR A 251 8.25 1.06 -24.97
CA TYR A 251 8.40 -0.29 -24.48
C TYR A 251 7.49 -1.23 -25.28
N PRO A 252 7.89 -1.64 -26.50
CA PRO A 252 7.04 -2.44 -27.41
C PRO A 252 6.57 -3.78 -26.83
N GLU A 253 7.36 -4.34 -25.90
CA GLU A 253 7.12 -5.60 -25.20
C GLU A 253 6.33 -5.45 -23.89
N ASP A 254 5.88 -4.23 -23.55
CA ASP A 254 5.15 -4.04 -22.28
C ASP A 254 3.87 -4.86 -22.24
N TYR A 255 3.95 -5.95 -21.46
CA TYR A 255 2.90 -6.94 -21.35
C TYR A 255 1.56 -6.36 -20.88
N THR A 256 1.59 -5.42 -19.92
CA THR A 256 0.39 -4.81 -19.36
C THR A 256 -0.33 -3.97 -20.40
N ALA A 257 0.39 -3.14 -21.13
CA ALA A 257 -0.17 -2.32 -22.19
C ALA A 257 -0.76 -3.19 -23.33
N ILE A 258 -0.03 -4.24 -23.75
CA ILE A 258 -0.50 -5.17 -24.79
C ILE A 258 -1.83 -5.81 -24.35
N LYS A 259 -1.86 -6.37 -23.14
CA LYS A 259 -3.04 -7.05 -22.60
C LYS A 259 -4.24 -6.13 -22.46
N ASN A 260 -4.02 -4.92 -21.96
CA ASN A 260 -5.07 -3.91 -21.86
C ASN A 260 -5.58 -3.43 -23.23
N CYS A 261 -4.72 -3.35 -24.24
CA CYS A 261 -5.16 -3.06 -25.60
C CYS A 261 -6.02 -4.20 -26.20
N VAL A 262 -5.75 -5.47 -25.89
CA VAL A 262 -6.63 -6.60 -26.28
C VAL A 262 -8.00 -6.45 -25.61
N ILE A 263 -8.03 -6.19 -24.30
CA ILE A 263 -9.29 -5.99 -23.54
C ILE A 263 -10.10 -4.83 -24.13
N LEU A 264 -9.43 -3.70 -24.39
CA LEU A 264 -10.02 -2.52 -24.99
C LEU A 264 -10.62 -2.83 -26.37
N ALA A 265 -9.88 -3.50 -27.23
CA ALA A 265 -10.34 -3.86 -28.59
C ALA A 265 -11.60 -4.74 -28.54
N ARG A 266 -11.65 -5.71 -27.60
CA ARG A 266 -12.84 -6.55 -27.36
C ARG A 266 -14.03 -5.75 -26.90
N LYS A 267 -13.85 -4.81 -25.95
CA LYS A 267 -14.93 -3.94 -25.47
C LYS A 267 -15.51 -3.04 -26.57
N GLN A 268 -14.71 -2.70 -27.58
CA GLN A 268 -15.13 -1.94 -28.76
C GLN A 268 -15.67 -2.81 -29.91
N ASN A 269 -15.64 -4.15 -29.78
CA ASN A 269 -15.92 -5.07 -30.90
C ASN A 269 -15.04 -4.79 -32.13
N ASN A 270 -13.81 -4.32 -31.94
CA ASN A 270 -12.89 -3.96 -33.00
C ASN A 270 -11.92 -5.13 -33.29
N GLU A 271 -12.34 -6.06 -34.14
CA GLU A 271 -11.57 -7.25 -34.47
C GLU A 271 -10.20 -6.95 -35.10
N LYS A 272 -10.10 -5.89 -35.90
CA LYS A 272 -8.82 -5.51 -36.53
C LYS A 272 -7.82 -5.08 -35.45
N LEU A 273 -8.26 -4.31 -34.47
CA LEU A 273 -7.45 -3.86 -33.35
C LEU A 273 -7.12 -5.04 -32.42
N GLU A 274 -8.09 -5.93 -32.16
CA GLU A 274 -7.89 -7.13 -31.35
C GLU A 274 -6.83 -8.04 -31.99
N LYS A 275 -6.93 -8.35 -33.29
CA LYS A 275 -5.93 -9.14 -34.03
C LYS A 275 -4.54 -8.54 -33.91
N LYS A 276 -4.41 -7.23 -34.05
CA LYS A 276 -3.12 -6.54 -33.92
C LYS A 276 -2.47 -6.83 -32.55
N TYR A 277 -3.18 -6.64 -31.45
CA TYR A 277 -2.61 -6.78 -30.11
C TYR A 277 -2.52 -8.24 -29.65
N LEU A 278 -3.38 -9.13 -30.17
CA LEU A 278 -3.21 -10.57 -29.97
C LEU A 278 -1.90 -11.09 -30.60
N ASN A 279 -1.49 -10.59 -31.76
CA ASN A 279 -0.21 -10.96 -32.37
C ASN A 279 0.97 -10.52 -31.46
N LEU A 280 0.93 -9.31 -30.85
CA LEU A 280 1.93 -8.90 -29.89
C LEU A 280 1.89 -9.77 -28.61
N LEU A 281 0.70 -10.21 -28.19
CA LEU A 281 0.58 -11.11 -27.04
C LEU A 281 1.14 -12.52 -27.34
N VAL A 282 1.07 -12.98 -28.61
CA VAL A 282 1.74 -14.21 -29.04
C VAL A 282 3.26 -14.07 -29.03
N GLU A 283 3.77 -12.87 -29.34
CA GLU A 283 5.21 -12.58 -29.36
C GLU A 283 5.78 -12.41 -27.95
N TYR A 284 5.16 -11.56 -27.13
CA TYR A 284 5.71 -11.08 -25.83
C TYR A 284 5.00 -11.65 -24.60
N GLY A 285 3.88 -12.35 -24.74
CA GLY A 285 3.11 -12.90 -23.62
C GLY A 285 3.81 -14.09 -22.94
N ASN A 286 3.31 -14.46 -21.76
CA ASN A 286 3.66 -15.72 -21.14
C ASN A 286 3.02 -16.90 -21.91
N GLU A 287 3.43 -18.12 -21.64
CA GLU A 287 2.98 -19.31 -22.41
C GLU A 287 1.45 -19.49 -22.38
N SER A 288 0.79 -19.23 -21.26
CA SER A 288 -0.68 -19.33 -21.15
C SER A 288 -1.38 -18.29 -22.03
N ASP A 289 -0.89 -17.04 -21.99
CA ASP A 289 -1.45 -15.96 -22.80
C ASP A 289 -1.17 -16.16 -24.30
N LYS A 290 0.01 -16.67 -24.67
CA LYS A 290 0.34 -17.05 -26.06
C LYS A 290 -0.64 -18.09 -26.62
N LEU A 291 -0.91 -19.14 -25.83
CA LEU A 291 -1.87 -20.19 -26.23
C LEU A 291 -3.28 -19.60 -26.38
N SER A 292 -3.73 -18.80 -25.41
CA SER A 292 -5.04 -18.16 -25.45
C SER A 292 -5.17 -17.18 -26.62
N ALA A 293 -4.11 -16.42 -26.92
CA ALA A 293 -4.09 -15.49 -28.04
C ALA A 293 -4.14 -16.21 -29.40
N LYS A 294 -3.38 -17.31 -29.58
CA LYS A 294 -3.42 -18.12 -30.78
C LYS A 294 -4.81 -18.74 -31.01
N ALA A 295 -5.42 -19.29 -29.94
CA ALA A 295 -6.77 -19.84 -30.03
C ALA A 295 -7.80 -18.78 -30.47
N ARG A 296 -7.69 -17.57 -29.90
CA ARG A 296 -8.59 -16.46 -30.25
C ARG A 296 -8.37 -15.96 -31.68
N LEU A 297 -7.13 -15.87 -32.15
CA LEU A 297 -6.82 -15.51 -33.54
C LEU A 297 -7.43 -16.48 -34.55
N MET A 298 -7.41 -17.78 -34.26
CA MET A 298 -8.06 -18.80 -35.10
C MET A 298 -9.58 -18.62 -35.19
N GLN A 299 -10.22 -18.18 -34.06
CA GLN A 299 -11.66 -17.89 -34.09
C GLN A 299 -12.01 -16.63 -34.91
N LEU A 300 -11.16 -15.63 -34.88
CA LEU A 300 -11.33 -14.37 -35.62
C LEU A 300 -10.97 -14.51 -37.12
N GLY A 301 -10.28 -15.57 -37.50
CA GLY A 301 -9.93 -15.86 -38.90
C GLY A 301 -10.98 -16.64 -39.65
N LYS A 302 -12.00 -17.14 -38.96
CA LYS A 302 -13.19 -17.79 -39.54
C LYS A 302 -14.27 -16.76 -39.86
#